data_a035b034a8763739691f527f17e4824e
#
_entry.id   a035b034a8763739691f527f17e4824e
#
_cell.length_a   1.000
_cell.length_b   1.000
_cell.length_c   1.000
_cell.angle_alpha   90.00
_cell.angle_beta   90.00
_cell.angle_gamma   90.00
#
_symmetry.space_group_name_H-M   'P 1'
#
loop_
_entity.id
_entity.type
_entity.pdbx_description
1 polymer ?
#
loop_
_entity_poly.entity_id
_entity_poly.type
_entity_poly.pdbx_seq_one_letter_code
_entity_poly.pdbx_strand_id
1 'polypeptide(L)'
;MPAQTTNLFLLEDLEDVGRTSELAERDLHALHAVANWIRTYVVKPHQDLGRAGPVCPFVPEALERKTLWLAPEQIADRDVPDVVELINGYQRLFLDAQPTDGDDASYKVIVVVFTDLSAERAQGVFDDVLQHLAVPSYVEDGIVFGPFYEGHEGTAIYNSSFRPFQSPVPFLFVRHGVTGDWKFFLDDEDWLNLWARRFGESAVHALAEELRRLPWRVGRD
;
A
#
# COMPACT_ATOMS: atom_id res chain seq x y z
N MET A 1 21.56 4.35 -22.74
CA MET A 1 21.12 4.62 -21.36
C MET A 1 21.58 3.44 -20.53
N PRO A 2 22.37 3.61 -19.45
CA PRO A 2 22.66 2.46 -18.58
C PRO A 2 21.34 1.95 -18.02
N ALA A 3 21.18 0.63 -17.99
CA ALA A 3 20.06 -0.02 -17.31
C ALA A 3 20.07 0.49 -15.87
N GLN A 4 19.04 1.23 -15.46
CA GLN A 4 18.80 1.51 -14.05
C GLN A 4 18.65 0.15 -13.41
N THR A 5 19.61 -0.23 -12.59
CA THR A 5 19.50 -1.38 -11.70
C THR A 5 18.29 -1.08 -10.84
N THR A 6 17.18 -1.74 -11.10
CA THR A 6 15.94 -1.50 -10.36
C THR A 6 16.19 -1.90 -8.93
N ASN A 7 16.13 -0.93 -8.02
CA ASN A 7 16.26 -1.13 -6.56
C ASN A 7 14.99 -1.81 -5.99
N LEU A 8 14.44 -2.76 -6.77
CA LEU A 8 13.25 -3.53 -6.44
C LEU A 8 13.62 -4.96 -6.09
N PHE A 9 13.18 -5.40 -4.93
CA PHE A 9 13.46 -6.73 -4.39
C PHE A 9 12.15 -7.46 -4.14
N LEU A 10 11.98 -8.66 -4.70
CA LEU A 10 10.99 -9.60 -4.21
C LEU A 10 11.37 -10.06 -2.80
N LEU A 11 10.42 -10.54 -2.03
CA LEU A 11 10.72 -11.02 -0.67
C LEU A 11 11.74 -12.20 -0.68
N GLU A 12 11.76 -12.99 -1.74
CA GLU A 12 12.72 -14.09 -1.94
C GLU A 12 14.12 -13.59 -2.33
N ASP A 13 14.22 -12.46 -3.01
CA ASP A 13 15.52 -11.86 -3.38
C ASP A 13 16.36 -11.47 -2.16
N LEU A 14 15.72 -11.22 -1.01
CA LEU A 14 16.41 -10.81 0.21
C LEU A 14 17.31 -11.93 0.80
N GLU A 15 17.04 -13.18 0.44
CA GLU A 15 17.84 -14.33 0.85
C GLU A 15 19.01 -14.59 -0.12
N ASP A 16 19.05 -13.90 -1.27
CA ASP A 16 20.11 -14.03 -2.26
C ASP A 16 21.22 -12.99 -2.00
N VAL A 17 22.37 -13.46 -1.51
CA VAL A 17 23.54 -12.61 -1.24
C VAL A 17 24.01 -11.87 -2.49
N GLY A 18 23.87 -12.46 -3.69
CA GLY A 18 24.25 -11.82 -4.95
C GLY A 18 23.35 -10.61 -5.27
N ARG A 19 22.07 -10.70 -4.95
CA ARG A 19 21.07 -9.62 -5.14
C ARG A 19 21.22 -8.50 -4.12
N THR A 20 21.63 -8.83 -2.90
CA THR A 20 21.67 -7.90 -1.75
C THR A 20 23.07 -7.34 -1.45
N SER A 21 24.10 -7.80 -2.17
CA SER A 21 25.51 -7.46 -1.89
C SER A 21 25.85 -5.97 -1.95
N GLU A 22 25.07 -5.18 -2.68
CA GLU A 22 25.27 -3.72 -2.82
C GLU A 22 24.44 -2.91 -1.80
N LEU A 23 23.54 -3.56 -1.05
CA LEU A 23 22.74 -2.90 -0.03
C LEU A 23 23.57 -2.59 1.22
N ALA A 24 23.36 -1.41 1.80
CA ALA A 24 23.89 -1.12 3.13
C ALA A 24 23.21 -2.06 4.17
N GLU A 25 23.95 -2.45 5.21
CA GLU A 25 23.44 -3.35 6.25
C GLU A 25 22.13 -2.86 6.89
N ARG A 26 22.03 -1.54 7.11
CA ARG A 26 20.80 -0.91 7.62
C ARG A 26 19.60 -1.14 6.68
N ASP A 27 19.80 -0.93 5.37
CA ASP A 27 18.74 -1.05 4.38
C ASP A 27 18.27 -2.50 4.27
N LEU A 28 19.19 -3.45 4.23
CA LEU A 28 18.89 -4.87 4.24
C LEU A 28 18.14 -5.28 5.52
N HIS A 29 18.55 -4.79 6.69
CA HIS A 29 17.86 -5.04 7.95
C HIS A 29 16.40 -4.53 7.92
N ALA A 30 16.18 -3.32 7.42
CA ALA A 30 14.85 -2.73 7.28
C ALA A 30 13.96 -3.53 6.32
N LEU A 31 14.51 -3.96 5.17
CA LEU A 31 13.77 -4.80 4.23
C LEU A 31 13.39 -6.15 4.84
N HIS A 32 14.30 -6.81 5.57
CA HIS A 32 14.00 -8.05 6.29
C HIS A 32 12.93 -7.86 7.36
N ALA A 33 12.94 -6.73 8.10
CA ALA A 33 11.92 -6.45 9.10
C ALA A 33 10.53 -6.31 8.46
N VAL A 34 10.40 -5.57 7.34
CA VAL A 34 9.16 -5.43 6.60
C VAL A 34 8.73 -6.76 5.96
N ALA A 35 9.64 -7.50 5.33
CA ALA A 35 9.36 -8.81 4.74
C ALA A 35 8.84 -9.81 5.79
N ASN A 36 9.48 -9.86 6.96
CA ASN A 36 9.03 -10.70 8.06
C ASN A 36 7.64 -10.29 8.58
N TRP A 37 7.39 -8.99 8.73
CA TRP A 37 6.08 -8.46 9.13
C TRP A 37 5.00 -8.83 8.09
N ILE A 38 5.29 -8.75 6.80
CA ILE A 38 4.37 -9.21 5.75
C ILE A 38 4.07 -10.71 5.90
N ARG A 39 5.10 -11.56 6.04
CA ARG A 39 4.96 -13.03 6.14
C ARG A 39 4.26 -13.50 7.41
N THR A 40 4.44 -12.80 8.52
CA THR A 40 3.96 -13.24 9.84
C THR A 40 2.66 -12.57 10.29
N TYR A 41 2.34 -11.41 9.73
CA TYR A 41 1.19 -10.61 10.12
C TYR A 41 0.24 -10.32 8.95
N VAL A 42 0.70 -9.67 7.87
CA VAL A 42 -0.19 -9.15 6.82
C VAL A 42 -0.95 -10.25 6.09
N VAL A 43 -0.29 -11.39 5.82
CA VAL A 43 -0.89 -12.54 5.14
C VAL A 43 -1.66 -13.47 6.08
N LYS A 44 -1.70 -13.19 7.38
CA LYS A 44 -2.35 -14.05 8.36
C LYS A 44 -3.71 -13.49 8.76
N PRO A 45 -4.66 -14.36 9.13
CA PRO A 45 -5.87 -13.95 9.82
C PRO A 45 -5.53 -13.30 11.17
N HIS A 46 -6.32 -12.31 11.57
CA HIS A 46 -6.22 -11.71 12.89
C HIS A 46 -7.61 -11.64 13.54
N GLN A 47 -7.72 -12.07 14.80
CA GLN A 47 -9.00 -12.15 15.51
C GLN A 47 -9.71 -10.79 15.63
N ASP A 48 -8.94 -9.70 15.78
CA ASP A 48 -9.46 -8.35 15.97
C ASP A 48 -9.74 -7.62 14.65
N LEU A 49 -9.57 -8.29 13.49
CA LEU A 49 -9.84 -7.67 12.19
C LEU A 49 -11.34 -7.38 11.96
N GLY A 50 -12.22 -8.09 12.67
CA GLY A 50 -13.69 -7.97 12.51
C GLY A 50 -14.24 -8.70 11.29
N ARG A 51 -13.40 -9.46 10.56
CA ARG A 51 -13.76 -10.33 9.43
C ARG A 51 -12.83 -11.53 9.35
N ALA A 52 -13.25 -12.56 8.64
CA ALA A 52 -12.39 -13.69 8.31
C ALA A 52 -11.33 -13.32 7.24
N GLY A 53 -10.27 -14.14 7.18
CA GLY A 53 -9.19 -14.02 6.20
C GLY A 53 -8.01 -13.17 6.69
N PRO A 54 -7.01 -12.96 5.83
CA PRO A 54 -5.77 -12.25 6.15
C PRO A 54 -6.00 -10.77 6.44
N VAL A 55 -5.04 -10.13 7.12
CA VAL A 55 -5.08 -8.67 7.41
C VAL A 55 -5.23 -7.89 6.11
N CYS A 56 -4.42 -8.18 5.09
CA CYS A 56 -4.64 -7.67 3.74
C CYS A 56 -5.02 -8.83 2.79
N PRO A 57 -6.20 -8.82 2.17
CA PRO A 57 -6.63 -9.90 1.28
C PRO A 57 -5.87 -9.96 -0.06
N PHE A 58 -5.20 -8.86 -0.45
CA PHE A 58 -4.46 -8.78 -1.72
C PHE A 58 -3.03 -9.33 -1.63
N VAL A 59 -2.39 -9.23 -0.46
CA VAL A 59 -0.97 -9.55 -0.30
C VAL A 59 -0.65 -11.04 -0.54
N PRO A 60 -1.46 -12.03 -0.11
CA PRO A 60 -1.20 -13.43 -0.44
C PRO A 60 -1.08 -13.66 -1.96
N GLU A 61 -2.02 -13.13 -2.74
CA GLU A 61 -2.02 -13.24 -4.20
C GLU A 61 -0.83 -12.48 -4.82
N ALA A 62 -0.49 -11.29 -4.33
CA ALA A 62 0.66 -10.53 -4.80
C ALA A 62 1.98 -11.28 -4.61
N LEU A 63 2.11 -12.02 -3.49
CA LEU A 63 3.29 -12.86 -3.23
C LEU A 63 3.33 -14.08 -4.16
N GLU A 64 2.21 -14.77 -4.35
CA GLU A 64 2.13 -15.93 -5.24
C GLU A 64 2.47 -15.55 -6.68
N ARG A 65 1.98 -14.40 -7.13
CA ARG A 65 2.21 -13.85 -8.48
C ARG A 65 3.57 -13.15 -8.64
N LYS A 66 4.33 -12.99 -7.55
CA LYS A 66 5.62 -12.26 -7.53
C LYS A 66 5.49 -10.82 -8.03
N THR A 67 4.41 -10.14 -7.62
CA THR A 67 4.08 -8.75 -7.99
C THR A 67 4.18 -7.78 -6.83
N LEU A 68 4.77 -8.20 -5.70
CA LEU A 68 5.08 -7.36 -4.56
C LEU A 68 6.60 -7.17 -4.46
N TRP A 69 7.03 -5.91 -4.59
CA TRP A 69 8.44 -5.52 -4.46
C TRP A 69 8.64 -4.60 -3.27
N LEU A 70 9.78 -4.75 -2.61
CA LEU A 70 10.30 -3.82 -1.62
C LEU A 70 11.40 -2.97 -2.26
N ALA A 71 11.45 -1.68 -1.91
CA ALA A 71 12.50 -0.76 -2.33
C ALA A 71 13.01 0.04 -1.12
N PRO A 72 14.31 -0.06 -0.76
CA PRO A 72 14.86 0.73 0.33
C PRO A 72 15.18 2.14 -0.15
N GLU A 73 14.81 3.15 0.65
CA GLU A 73 15.11 4.55 0.40
C GLU A 73 15.55 5.28 1.67
N GLN A 74 16.41 6.27 1.48
CA GLN A 74 16.90 7.16 2.54
C GLN A 74 16.43 8.57 2.25
N ILE A 75 15.76 9.18 3.23
CA ILE A 75 15.14 10.51 3.07
C ILE A 75 15.48 11.49 4.21
N ALA A 76 16.36 11.12 5.16
CA ALA A 76 16.66 11.97 6.31
C ALA A 76 17.19 13.37 5.93
N ASP A 77 17.93 13.46 4.82
CA ASP A 77 18.53 14.68 4.29
C ASP A 77 17.75 15.31 3.13
N ARG A 78 16.55 14.76 2.79
CA ARG A 78 15.69 15.26 1.70
C ARG A 78 14.61 16.18 2.24
N ASP A 79 14.28 17.20 1.47
CA ASP A 79 13.09 18.01 1.70
C ASP A 79 11.82 17.37 1.10
N VAL A 80 10.65 17.94 1.39
CA VAL A 80 9.37 17.39 0.89
C VAL A 80 9.30 17.33 -0.62
N PRO A 81 9.69 18.37 -1.40
CA PRO A 81 9.73 18.29 -2.85
C PRO A 81 10.59 17.14 -3.39
N ASP A 82 11.75 16.88 -2.80
CA ASP A 82 12.64 15.79 -3.20
C ASP A 82 12.00 14.41 -2.94
N VAL A 83 11.29 14.27 -1.80
CA VAL A 83 10.56 13.02 -1.50
C VAL A 83 9.36 12.84 -2.42
N VAL A 84 8.65 13.90 -2.76
CA VAL A 84 7.56 13.88 -3.77
C VAL A 84 8.08 13.40 -5.11
N GLU A 85 9.21 13.94 -5.61
CA GLU A 85 9.79 13.50 -6.89
C GLU A 85 10.30 12.05 -6.82
N LEU A 86 10.86 11.63 -5.70
CA LEU A 86 11.23 10.24 -5.47
C LEU A 86 10.02 9.30 -5.63
N ILE A 87 8.91 9.61 -4.96
CA ILE A 87 7.69 8.78 -5.02
C ILE A 87 7.05 8.83 -6.41
N ASN A 88 7.07 9.96 -7.11
CA ASN A 88 6.69 10.05 -8.52
C ASN A 88 7.55 9.12 -9.40
N GLY A 89 8.84 8.99 -9.08
CA GLY A 89 9.72 8.02 -9.72
C GLY A 89 9.24 6.57 -9.54
N TYR A 90 8.84 6.20 -8.33
CA TYR A 90 8.26 4.89 -8.04
C TYR A 90 6.89 4.67 -8.67
N GLN A 91 6.06 5.71 -8.77
CA GLN A 91 4.81 5.63 -9.53
C GLN A 91 5.08 5.30 -11.01
N ARG A 92 6.00 6.01 -11.66
CA ARG A 92 6.39 5.71 -13.06
C ARG A 92 6.91 4.28 -13.19
N LEU A 93 7.81 3.88 -12.30
CA LEU A 93 8.34 2.51 -12.27
C LEU A 93 7.24 1.46 -12.07
N PHE A 94 6.27 1.74 -11.20
CA PHE A 94 5.12 0.88 -10.97
C PHE A 94 4.26 0.74 -12.23
N LEU A 95 3.99 1.82 -12.94
CA LEU A 95 3.20 1.79 -14.17
C LEU A 95 3.89 0.97 -15.27
N ASP A 96 5.22 1.11 -15.41
CA ASP A 96 6.03 0.43 -16.41
C ASP A 96 6.33 -1.04 -16.07
N ALA A 97 6.32 -1.42 -14.78
CA ALA A 97 6.64 -2.77 -14.34
C ALA A 97 5.59 -3.78 -14.80
N GLN A 98 6.04 -4.95 -15.26
CA GLN A 98 5.14 -6.06 -15.62
C GLN A 98 4.56 -6.75 -14.38
N PRO A 99 3.29 -7.21 -14.45
CA PRO A 99 2.33 -7.08 -15.57
C PRO A 99 1.72 -5.68 -15.64
N THR A 100 1.44 -5.18 -16.86
CA THR A 100 0.81 -3.85 -17.06
C THR A 100 -0.72 -3.93 -17.25
N ASP A 101 -1.24 -5.12 -17.53
CA ASP A 101 -2.66 -5.37 -17.77
C ASP A 101 -3.11 -6.72 -17.19
N GLY A 102 -4.41 -6.98 -17.30
CA GLY A 102 -5.03 -8.21 -16.82
C GLY A 102 -5.22 -8.25 -15.29
N ASP A 103 -5.69 -9.40 -14.81
CA ASP A 103 -5.97 -9.60 -13.38
C ASP A 103 -4.71 -9.46 -12.52
N ASP A 104 -3.55 -9.89 -13.03
CA ASP A 104 -2.29 -9.85 -12.29
C ASP A 104 -1.83 -8.42 -11.99
N ALA A 105 -2.14 -7.46 -12.88
CA ALA A 105 -1.83 -6.04 -12.66
C ALA A 105 -2.54 -5.47 -11.43
N SER A 106 -3.71 -6.00 -11.07
CA SER A 106 -4.47 -5.58 -9.89
C SER A 106 -3.81 -5.96 -8.56
N TYR A 107 -2.90 -6.94 -8.58
CA TYR A 107 -2.15 -7.40 -7.40
C TYR A 107 -0.74 -6.81 -7.32
N LYS A 108 -0.38 -5.95 -8.28
CA LYS A 108 0.92 -5.30 -8.33
C LYS A 108 1.05 -4.25 -7.21
N VAL A 109 2.16 -4.26 -6.49
CA VAL A 109 2.46 -3.28 -5.44
C VAL A 109 3.97 -3.08 -5.29
N ILE A 110 4.38 -1.82 -5.16
CA ILE A 110 5.73 -1.46 -4.71
C ILE A 110 5.61 -0.88 -3.30
N VAL A 111 6.43 -1.37 -2.38
CA VAL A 111 6.55 -0.91 -1.00
C VAL A 111 7.87 -0.16 -0.88
N VAL A 112 7.82 1.17 -0.80
CA VAL A 112 8.98 2.04 -0.64
C VAL A 112 9.28 2.18 0.85
N VAL A 113 10.34 1.52 1.31
CA VAL A 113 10.72 1.42 2.72
C VAL A 113 11.73 2.51 3.07
N PHE A 114 11.36 3.40 3.99
CA PHE A 114 12.21 4.52 4.40
C PHE A 114 13.12 4.11 5.56
N THR A 115 14.34 3.71 5.22
CA THR A 115 15.25 3.01 6.14
C THR A 115 15.92 3.90 7.18
N ASP A 116 15.81 5.23 7.04
CA ASP A 116 16.35 6.25 7.94
C ASP A 116 15.29 7.21 8.51
N LEU A 117 14.01 6.94 8.26
CA LEU A 117 12.89 7.70 8.82
C LEU A 117 12.46 7.09 10.15
N SER A 118 12.43 7.90 11.22
CA SER A 118 11.89 7.43 12.49
C SER A 118 10.37 7.43 12.52
N ALA A 119 9.76 6.56 13.33
CA ALA A 119 8.31 6.46 13.47
C ALA A 119 7.67 7.78 13.91
N GLU A 120 8.32 8.54 14.80
CA GLU A 120 7.81 9.81 15.30
C GLU A 120 7.72 10.89 14.22
N ARG A 121 8.58 10.82 13.20
CA ARG A 121 8.60 11.76 12.08
C ARG A 121 7.71 11.28 10.91
N ALA A 122 7.40 9.99 10.87
CA ALA A 122 6.77 9.36 9.72
C ALA A 122 5.42 10.00 9.37
N GLN A 123 4.57 10.25 10.37
CA GLN A 123 3.26 10.87 10.14
C GLN A 123 3.40 12.22 9.43
N GLY A 124 4.18 13.14 9.97
CA GLY A 124 4.32 14.48 9.39
C GLY A 124 4.89 14.44 7.98
N VAL A 125 5.93 13.61 7.74
CA VAL A 125 6.52 13.46 6.40
C VAL A 125 5.50 12.89 5.42
N PHE A 126 4.74 11.86 5.80
CA PHE A 126 3.76 11.26 4.91
C PHE A 126 2.58 12.19 4.63
N ASP A 127 2.08 12.92 5.63
CA ASP A 127 1.02 13.90 5.45
C ASP A 127 1.45 15.00 4.47
N ASP A 128 2.67 15.54 4.63
CA ASP A 128 3.24 16.56 3.75
C ASP A 128 3.43 16.05 2.31
N VAL A 129 3.90 14.81 2.13
CA VAL A 129 4.11 14.22 0.80
C VAL A 129 2.78 13.88 0.13
N LEU A 130 1.87 13.24 0.85
CA LEU A 130 0.61 12.74 0.28
C LEU A 130 -0.36 13.88 -0.11
N GLN A 131 -0.32 15.03 0.55
CA GLN A 131 -1.11 16.19 0.11
C GLN A 131 -0.76 16.66 -1.32
N HIS A 132 0.46 16.37 -1.80
CA HIS A 132 0.89 16.72 -3.16
C HIS A 132 0.64 15.60 -4.16
N LEU A 133 0.62 14.34 -3.73
CA LEU A 133 0.61 13.17 -4.61
C LEU A 133 -0.75 12.48 -4.72
N ALA A 134 -1.48 12.39 -3.61
CA ALA A 134 -2.57 11.43 -3.52
C ALA A 134 -3.68 11.70 -4.54
N VAL A 135 -4.22 12.91 -4.60
CA VAL A 135 -5.30 13.26 -5.53
C VAL A 135 -4.84 13.28 -6.98
N PRO A 136 -3.74 13.96 -7.37
CA PRO A 136 -3.28 13.95 -8.76
C PRO A 136 -3.05 12.53 -9.29
N SER A 137 -2.31 11.70 -8.59
CA SER A 137 -2.00 10.33 -9.01
C SER A 137 -3.23 9.45 -9.12
N TYR A 138 -4.21 9.65 -8.21
CA TYR A 138 -5.46 8.91 -8.29
C TYR A 138 -6.30 9.32 -9.51
N VAL A 139 -6.40 10.61 -9.79
CA VAL A 139 -7.19 11.13 -10.91
C VAL A 139 -6.57 10.74 -12.25
N GLU A 140 -5.27 10.88 -12.40
CA GLU A 140 -4.55 10.63 -13.65
C GLU A 140 -4.42 9.13 -13.92
N ASP A 141 -3.80 8.40 -13.01
CA ASP A 141 -3.37 7.02 -13.23
C ASP A 141 -4.13 5.99 -12.38
N GLY A 142 -4.96 6.43 -11.43
CA GLY A 142 -5.67 5.55 -10.50
C GLY A 142 -4.76 4.92 -9.46
N ILE A 143 -3.70 5.61 -9.10
CA ILE A 143 -2.75 5.15 -8.11
C ILE A 143 -3.21 5.56 -6.71
N VAL A 144 -3.07 4.64 -5.79
CA VAL A 144 -3.29 4.82 -4.35
C VAL A 144 -1.97 4.62 -3.64
N PHE A 145 -1.66 5.55 -2.74
CA PHE A 145 -0.58 5.44 -1.77
C PHE A 145 -1.16 5.14 -0.39
N GLY A 146 -0.44 4.37 0.42
CA GLY A 146 -0.83 4.11 1.79
C GLY A 146 0.38 4.14 2.72
N PRO A 147 0.36 4.99 3.75
CA PRO A 147 1.41 5.08 4.73
C PRO A 147 1.28 3.98 5.78
N PHE A 148 2.42 3.43 6.20
CA PHE A 148 2.53 2.47 7.30
C PHE A 148 3.72 2.84 8.16
N TYR A 149 3.52 2.90 9.48
CA TYR A 149 4.57 3.21 10.46
C TYR A 149 4.13 2.79 11.85
N GLU A 150 5.06 2.63 12.78
CA GLU A 150 4.74 2.35 14.18
C GLU A 150 3.97 3.54 14.80
N GLY A 151 2.85 3.24 15.45
CA GLY A 151 1.96 4.28 16.00
C GLY A 151 0.92 4.83 15.03
N HIS A 152 0.80 4.30 13.80
CA HIS A 152 -0.26 4.69 12.87
C HIS A 152 -1.65 4.48 13.48
N GLU A 153 -2.49 5.53 13.51
CA GLU A 153 -3.77 5.53 14.21
C GLU A 153 -4.96 5.02 13.37
N GLY A 154 -4.77 4.78 12.09
CA GLY A 154 -5.80 4.26 11.20
C GLY A 154 -6.37 2.93 11.67
N THR A 155 -7.69 2.82 11.64
CA THR A 155 -8.43 1.66 12.17
C THR A 155 -8.81 0.66 11.08
N ALA A 156 -9.06 -0.58 11.50
CA ALA A 156 -9.68 -1.56 10.60
C ALA A 156 -11.13 -1.16 10.31
N ILE A 157 -11.57 -1.44 9.08
CA ILE A 157 -12.93 -1.12 8.58
C ILE A 157 -14.05 -1.72 9.47
N TYR A 158 -13.84 -2.93 10.01
CA TYR A 158 -14.84 -3.64 10.77
C TYR A 158 -14.58 -3.66 12.30
N ASN A 159 -13.47 -3.02 12.75
CA ASN A 159 -13.14 -2.89 14.17
C ASN A 159 -12.31 -1.64 14.42
N SER A 160 -12.95 -0.60 14.93
CA SER A 160 -12.31 0.69 15.21
C SER A 160 -11.28 0.66 16.34
N SER A 161 -11.18 -0.43 17.08
CA SER A 161 -10.16 -0.61 18.13
C SER A 161 -8.89 -1.28 17.60
N PHE A 162 -8.91 -1.84 16.39
CA PHE A 162 -7.76 -2.51 15.79
C PHE A 162 -7.01 -1.58 14.82
N ARG A 163 -5.68 -1.59 14.89
CA ARG A 163 -4.76 -0.72 14.14
C ARG A 163 -3.90 -1.55 13.17
N PRO A 164 -4.42 -1.90 11.96
CA PRO A 164 -3.71 -2.80 11.04
C PRO A 164 -2.54 -2.16 10.29
N PHE A 165 -2.42 -0.82 10.32
CA PHE A 165 -1.44 -0.09 9.51
C PHE A 165 -0.13 0.19 10.24
N GLN A 166 0.07 -0.43 11.40
CA GLN A 166 1.32 -0.32 12.16
C GLN A 166 2.37 -1.25 11.55
N SER A 167 3.51 -0.69 11.19
CA SER A 167 4.65 -1.38 10.59
C SER A 167 5.91 -1.16 11.40
N PRO A 168 6.85 -2.14 11.47
CA PRO A 168 8.12 -1.98 12.20
C PRO A 168 9.07 -0.96 11.58
N VAL A 169 8.91 -0.63 10.30
CA VAL A 169 9.69 0.39 9.59
C VAL A 169 8.72 1.22 8.76
N PRO A 170 8.84 2.56 8.73
CA PRO A 170 7.99 3.41 7.91
C PRO A 170 8.10 3.09 6.41
N PHE A 171 6.98 2.99 5.73
CA PHE A 171 6.92 2.82 4.28
C PHE A 171 5.67 3.45 3.66
N LEU A 172 5.74 3.73 2.36
CA LEU A 172 4.58 3.98 1.50
C LEU A 172 4.43 2.84 0.52
N PHE A 173 3.23 2.32 0.35
CA PHE A 173 2.95 1.47 -0.82
C PHE A 173 2.42 2.29 -2.00
N VAL A 174 2.68 1.79 -3.20
CA VAL A 174 2.17 2.29 -4.49
C VAL A 174 1.43 1.14 -5.16
N ARG A 175 0.12 1.30 -5.40
CA ARG A 175 -0.71 0.30 -6.09
C ARG A 175 -1.83 0.94 -6.89
N HIS A 176 -2.47 0.18 -7.79
CA HIS A 176 -3.73 0.61 -8.37
C HIS A 176 -4.86 0.65 -7.32
N GLY A 177 -5.72 1.65 -7.44
CA GLY A 177 -7.00 1.68 -6.73
C GLY A 177 -7.92 0.54 -7.19
N VAL A 178 -8.71 0.01 -6.28
CA VAL A 178 -9.68 -1.05 -6.53
C VAL A 178 -11.08 -0.64 -6.11
N THR A 179 -12.09 -1.34 -6.63
CA THR A 179 -13.49 -1.05 -6.31
C THR A 179 -13.79 -1.12 -4.82
N GLY A 180 -13.04 -1.92 -4.05
CA GLY A 180 -13.23 -2.06 -2.60
C GLY A 180 -12.69 -0.89 -1.76
N ASP A 181 -11.93 0.04 -2.35
CA ASP A 181 -11.27 1.14 -1.62
C ASP A 181 -12.24 2.17 -1.04
N TRP A 182 -13.47 2.25 -1.55
CA TRP A 182 -14.50 3.13 -1.01
C TRP A 182 -14.67 3.02 0.51
N LYS A 183 -14.38 1.86 1.08
CA LYS A 183 -14.47 1.61 2.52
C LYS A 183 -13.50 2.47 3.34
N PHE A 184 -12.43 2.93 2.73
CA PHE A 184 -11.46 3.84 3.34
C PHE A 184 -11.81 5.32 3.12
N PHE A 185 -12.79 5.61 2.26
CA PHE A 185 -13.20 6.95 1.86
C PHE A 185 -14.55 7.38 2.44
N LEU A 186 -15.15 6.57 3.34
CA LEU A 186 -16.50 6.83 3.87
C LEU A 186 -16.66 8.15 4.58
N ASP A 187 -15.60 8.63 5.23
CA ASP A 187 -15.60 9.88 5.98
C ASP A 187 -15.06 11.07 5.15
N ASP A 188 -14.80 10.86 3.86
CA ASP A 188 -14.26 11.86 2.94
C ASP A 188 -15.07 11.87 1.63
N GLU A 189 -15.99 12.85 1.51
CA GLU A 189 -16.89 12.96 0.36
C GLU A 189 -16.13 13.21 -0.96
N ASP A 190 -15.04 13.96 -0.92
CA ASP A 190 -14.25 14.26 -2.12
C ASP A 190 -13.57 13.00 -2.65
N TRP A 191 -12.96 12.21 -1.78
CA TRP A 191 -12.38 10.91 -2.15
C TRP A 191 -13.43 9.91 -2.63
N LEU A 192 -14.59 9.86 -1.98
CA LEU A 192 -15.68 9.00 -2.40
C LEU A 192 -16.20 9.36 -3.79
N ASN A 193 -16.29 10.67 -4.09
CA ASN A 193 -16.67 11.17 -5.41
C ASN A 193 -15.62 10.81 -6.49
N LEU A 194 -14.34 10.96 -6.20
CA LEU A 194 -13.26 10.55 -7.10
C LEU A 194 -13.32 9.05 -7.40
N TRP A 195 -13.50 8.23 -6.38
CA TRP A 195 -13.68 6.78 -6.52
C TRP A 195 -14.90 6.43 -7.38
N ALA A 196 -16.06 7.04 -7.10
CA ALA A 196 -17.29 6.80 -7.86
C ALA A 196 -17.14 7.18 -9.34
N ARG A 197 -16.47 8.28 -9.65
CA ARG A 197 -16.18 8.69 -11.03
C ARG A 197 -15.27 7.70 -11.75
N ARG A 198 -14.25 7.17 -11.04
CA ARG A 198 -13.29 6.25 -11.62
C ARG A 198 -13.91 4.91 -11.96
N PHE A 199 -14.71 4.35 -11.06
CA PHE A 199 -15.27 3.00 -11.20
C PHE A 199 -16.67 2.97 -11.82
N GLY A 200 -17.37 4.08 -11.93
CA GLY A 200 -18.67 4.16 -12.61
C GLY A 200 -19.67 3.10 -12.14
N GLU A 201 -20.19 2.27 -13.06
CA GLU A 201 -21.15 1.23 -12.74
C GLU A 201 -20.60 0.18 -11.75
N SER A 202 -19.31 -0.14 -11.81
CA SER A 202 -18.68 -1.07 -10.87
C SER A 202 -18.71 -0.53 -9.43
N ALA A 203 -18.63 0.79 -9.23
CA ALA A 203 -18.81 1.43 -7.93
C ALA A 203 -20.23 1.20 -7.41
N VAL A 204 -21.25 1.39 -8.24
CA VAL A 204 -22.66 1.16 -7.87
C VAL A 204 -22.89 -0.31 -7.49
N HIS A 205 -22.33 -1.25 -8.25
CA HIS A 205 -22.43 -2.68 -7.94
C HIS A 205 -21.75 -3.03 -6.60
N ALA A 206 -20.55 -2.54 -6.34
CA ALA A 206 -19.82 -2.79 -5.10
C ALA A 206 -20.58 -2.27 -3.88
N LEU A 207 -21.13 -1.05 -3.94
CA LEU A 207 -21.97 -0.50 -2.89
C LEU A 207 -23.26 -1.29 -2.71
N ALA A 208 -23.94 -1.67 -3.81
CA ALA A 208 -25.17 -2.42 -3.74
C ALA A 208 -25.00 -3.81 -3.12
N GLU A 209 -23.87 -4.48 -3.38
CA GLU A 209 -23.55 -5.76 -2.75
C GLU A 209 -23.36 -5.62 -1.24
N GLU A 210 -22.63 -4.60 -0.80
CA GLU A 210 -22.41 -4.38 0.62
C GLU A 210 -23.71 -3.99 1.33
N LEU A 211 -24.52 -3.11 0.74
CA LEU A 211 -25.83 -2.73 1.28
C LEU A 211 -26.80 -3.91 1.40
N ARG A 212 -26.70 -4.91 0.51
CA ARG A 212 -27.52 -6.15 0.64
C ARG A 212 -27.13 -6.98 1.86
N ARG A 213 -25.92 -6.85 2.39
CA ARG A 213 -25.43 -7.58 3.57
C ARG A 213 -25.79 -6.91 4.89
N LEU A 214 -26.30 -5.67 4.86
CA LEU A 214 -26.65 -4.94 6.07
C LEU A 214 -27.94 -5.49 6.72
N PRO A 215 -28.00 -5.57 8.05
CA PRO A 215 -29.11 -6.22 8.79
C PRO A 215 -30.46 -5.51 8.69
N TRP A 216 -30.51 -4.24 8.22
CA TRP A 216 -31.78 -3.51 8.06
C TRP A 216 -32.74 -4.13 7.02
N ARG A 217 -32.25 -5.08 6.21
CA ARG A 217 -33.07 -5.85 5.27
C ARG A 217 -33.74 -7.10 5.88
N VAL A 218 -33.35 -7.53 7.07
CA VAL A 218 -33.79 -8.78 7.71
C VAL A 218 -35.15 -8.63 8.42
N GLY A 219 -35.91 -7.59 8.18
CA GLY A 219 -37.16 -7.30 8.87
C GLY A 219 -38.36 -7.02 7.98
N ARG A 220 -38.41 -7.58 6.77
CA ARG A 220 -39.58 -7.48 5.88
C ARG A 220 -40.01 -8.87 5.40
N ASP A 221 -40.46 -9.68 6.36
CA ASP A 221 -41.35 -10.81 6.12
C ASP A 221 -42.73 -10.48 6.73
#